data_3ea5b26e9337f1b590dddbaf99cef1e4
#
_entry.id   3ea5b26e9337f1b590dddbaf99cef1e4
#
_cell.length_a   1.000
_cell.length_b   1.000
_cell.length_c   1.000
_cell.angle_alpha   90.00
_cell.angle_beta   90.00
_cell.angle_gamma   90.00
#
_symmetry.space_group_name_H-M   'P 1'
#
loop_
_entity.id
_entity.type
_entity.pdbx_description
1 polymer ?
#
loop_
_entity_poly.entity_id
_entity_poly.type
_entity_poly.pdbx_seq_one_letter_code
_entity_poly.pdbx_strand_id
1 'polypeptide(L)'
;MSRIIIVFASMTGNTEEMADAIAEGLKEAGIEPVVKNVIDTNAEEITLYDGIILGSYTWGDGDLADDFLDFYDEMDDIQLDGKKAAVFGSCDSSYSEYGAAVDTLVTKLKELGAEVTLEGLKIELSPSKDDKALCRQFGKQFAQSLSV
;
A
#
# COMPACT_ATOMS: atom_id res chain seq x y z
N MET A 1 -4.11 21.06 0.61
CA MET A 1 -3.06 20.16 0.14
C MET A 1 -3.27 18.77 0.69
N SER A 2 -3.22 17.80 -0.20
CA SER A 2 -3.38 16.41 0.22
C SER A 2 -2.09 15.86 0.81
N ARG A 3 -2.20 15.16 1.93
CA ARG A 3 -1.08 14.48 2.57
C ARG A 3 -1.25 12.98 2.35
N ILE A 4 -0.18 12.33 1.92
CA ILE A 4 -0.20 10.88 1.61
C ILE A 4 0.87 10.17 2.42
N ILE A 5 0.50 9.03 3.00
CA ILE A 5 1.47 8.14 3.65
C ILE A 5 1.50 6.80 2.92
N ILE A 6 2.69 6.25 2.75
CA ILE A 6 2.90 4.91 2.25
C ILE A 6 3.49 4.09 3.39
N VAL A 7 2.79 3.02 3.79
CA VAL A 7 3.26 2.10 4.83
C VAL A 7 3.43 0.73 4.21
N PHE A 8 4.60 0.14 4.38
CA PHE A 8 4.91 -1.13 3.73
C PHE A 8 5.63 -2.10 4.66
N ALA A 9 5.48 -3.39 4.37
CA ALA A 9 6.27 -4.46 4.97
C ALA A 9 7.07 -5.14 3.87
N SER A 10 8.37 -5.31 4.08
CA SER A 10 9.25 -5.93 3.09
C SER A 10 10.25 -6.85 3.76
N MET A 11 10.36 -8.09 3.27
CA MET A 11 11.33 -9.06 3.78
C MET A 11 12.59 -9.06 2.93
N THR A 12 12.43 -9.04 1.60
CA THR A 12 13.54 -9.16 0.66
C THR A 12 13.86 -7.86 -0.07
N GLY A 13 13.12 -6.78 0.24
CA GLY A 13 13.29 -5.49 -0.43
C GLY A 13 12.38 -5.29 -1.63
N ASN A 14 11.65 -6.30 -2.07
CA ASN A 14 10.78 -6.20 -3.25
C ASN A 14 9.65 -5.21 -3.04
N THR A 15 8.95 -5.31 -1.93
CA THR A 15 7.85 -4.39 -1.61
C THR A 15 8.37 -2.97 -1.41
N GLU A 16 9.57 -2.84 -0.81
CA GLU A 16 10.19 -1.54 -0.63
C GLU A 16 10.52 -0.87 -1.97
N GLU A 17 11.04 -1.64 -2.93
CA GLU A 17 11.30 -1.11 -4.27
C GLU A 17 10.03 -0.61 -4.94
N MET A 18 8.91 -1.31 -4.73
CA MET A 18 7.61 -0.86 -5.22
C MET A 18 7.19 0.44 -4.55
N ALA A 19 7.36 0.52 -3.22
CA ALA A 19 7.01 1.73 -2.46
C ALA A 19 7.80 2.93 -2.96
N ASP A 20 9.09 2.75 -3.21
CA ASP A 20 9.96 3.82 -3.70
C ASP A 20 9.51 4.30 -5.09
N ALA A 21 9.14 3.39 -5.98
CA ALA A 21 8.67 3.76 -7.31
C ALA A 21 7.31 4.47 -7.25
N ILE A 22 6.42 4.02 -6.39
CA ILE A 22 5.12 4.69 -6.17
C ILE A 22 5.36 6.11 -5.65
N ALA A 23 6.30 6.26 -4.71
CA ALA A 23 6.65 7.57 -4.17
C ALA A 23 7.19 8.50 -5.26
N GLU A 24 8.00 7.97 -6.19
CA GLU A 24 8.48 8.76 -7.33
C GLU A 24 7.32 9.28 -8.18
N GLY A 25 6.32 8.43 -8.43
CA GLY A 25 5.13 8.84 -9.18
C GLY A 25 4.35 9.94 -8.49
N LEU A 26 4.22 9.85 -7.18
CA LEU A 26 3.56 10.90 -6.39
C LEU A 26 4.33 12.21 -6.46
N LYS A 27 5.65 12.16 -6.37
CA LYS A 27 6.48 13.36 -6.46
C LYS A 27 6.36 14.02 -7.84
N GLU A 28 6.31 13.22 -8.89
CA GLU A 28 6.10 13.72 -10.25
C GLU A 28 4.74 14.42 -10.38
N ALA A 29 3.77 14.02 -9.58
CA ALA A 29 2.44 14.64 -9.56
C ALA A 29 2.36 15.82 -8.58
N GLY A 30 3.48 16.19 -7.96
CA GLY A 30 3.54 17.35 -7.07
C GLY A 30 3.25 17.06 -5.60
N ILE A 31 3.22 15.79 -5.21
CA ILE A 31 2.95 15.40 -3.82
C ILE A 31 4.17 14.71 -3.22
N GLU A 32 4.63 15.21 -2.08
CA GLU A 32 5.73 14.58 -1.33
C GLU A 32 5.14 13.63 -0.31
N PRO A 33 5.22 12.29 -0.54
CA PRO A 33 4.64 11.35 0.40
C PRO A 33 5.55 11.09 1.60
N VAL A 34 4.95 10.66 2.70
CA VAL A 34 5.69 10.10 3.82
C VAL A 34 5.78 8.60 3.57
N VAL A 35 6.97 8.03 3.59
CA VAL A 35 7.18 6.60 3.34
C VAL A 35 7.76 5.96 4.60
N LYS A 36 7.07 4.97 5.14
CA LYS A 36 7.51 4.31 6.37
C LYS A 36 7.39 2.79 6.28
N ASN A 37 8.37 2.11 6.84
CA ASN A 37 8.24 0.68 7.10
C ASN A 37 7.20 0.50 8.20
N VAL A 38 6.37 -0.53 8.08
CA VAL A 38 5.26 -0.77 9.03
C VAL A 38 5.73 -0.90 10.48
N ILE A 39 6.96 -1.39 10.69
CA ILE A 39 7.51 -1.53 12.04
C ILE A 39 7.86 -0.19 12.70
N ASP A 40 7.93 0.89 11.91
CA ASP A 40 8.28 2.23 12.39
C ASP A 40 7.06 3.12 12.58
N THR A 41 5.86 2.59 12.46
CA THR A 41 4.64 3.37 12.58
C THR A 41 3.54 2.53 13.23
N ASN A 42 2.37 3.13 13.42
CA ASN A 42 1.20 2.43 13.94
C ASN A 42 -0.05 2.84 13.16
N ALA A 43 -1.14 2.11 13.37
CA ALA A 43 -2.36 2.37 12.61
C ALA A 43 -2.95 3.76 12.88
N GLU A 44 -2.85 4.26 14.09
CA GLU A 44 -3.39 5.58 14.44
C GLU A 44 -2.73 6.68 13.60
N GLU A 45 -1.45 6.53 13.27
CA GLU A 45 -0.72 7.54 12.51
C GLU A 45 -1.32 7.77 11.13
N ILE A 46 -1.85 6.73 10.49
CA ILE A 46 -2.41 6.89 9.14
C ILE A 46 -3.67 7.75 9.13
N THR A 47 -4.34 7.91 10.25
CA THR A 47 -5.54 8.76 10.34
C THR A 47 -5.23 10.24 10.13
N LEU A 48 -3.96 10.62 10.20
CA LEU A 48 -3.51 12.01 10.02
C LEU A 48 -3.38 12.41 8.55
N TYR A 49 -3.57 11.46 7.64
CA TYR A 49 -3.34 11.66 6.21
C TYR A 49 -4.65 11.58 5.43
N ASP A 50 -4.69 12.25 4.28
CA ASP A 50 -5.85 12.23 3.37
C ASP A 50 -5.83 11.00 2.48
N GLY A 51 -4.63 10.57 2.10
CA GLY A 51 -4.41 9.40 1.27
C GLY A 51 -3.53 8.39 1.96
N ILE A 52 -3.89 7.12 1.84
CA ILE A 52 -3.20 6.02 2.51
C ILE A 52 -2.89 4.94 1.48
N ILE A 53 -1.61 4.60 1.36
CA ILE A 53 -1.19 3.50 0.49
C ILE A 53 -0.50 2.46 1.35
N LEU A 54 -1.03 1.24 1.37
CA LEU A 54 -0.48 0.14 2.15
C LEU A 54 0.15 -0.89 1.22
N GLY A 55 1.29 -1.44 1.63
CA GLY A 55 1.98 -2.46 0.86
C GLY A 55 2.46 -3.61 1.71
N SER A 56 2.28 -4.85 1.21
CA SER A 56 2.72 -6.05 1.91
C SER A 56 3.09 -7.12 0.90
N TYR A 57 4.09 -7.94 1.24
CA TYR A 57 4.28 -9.18 0.51
C TYR A 57 3.26 -10.21 1.02
N THR A 58 2.96 -11.20 0.19
CA THR A 58 2.09 -12.31 0.58
C THR A 58 2.96 -13.44 1.10
N TRP A 59 2.63 -13.94 2.28
CA TRP A 59 3.42 -14.97 2.97
C TRP A 59 2.66 -16.30 2.95
N GLY A 60 3.40 -17.40 2.71
CA GLY A 60 2.82 -18.75 2.79
C GLY A 60 1.57 -18.93 1.93
N ASP A 61 0.49 -19.38 2.55
CA ASP A 61 -0.76 -19.70 1.87
C ASP A 61 -1.69 -18.48 1.71
N GLY A 62 -1.13 -17.31 1.57
CA GLY A 62 -1.91 -16.09 1.35
C GLY A 62 -1.97 -15.19 2.57
N ASP A 63 -1.10 -15.41 3.53
CA ASP A 63 -1.07 -14.64 4.76
C ASP A 63 -0.44 -13.26 4.56
N LEU A 64 -0.89 -12.32 5.36
CA LEU A 64 -0.29 -11.00 5.46
C LEU A 64 1.13 -11.15 6.04
N ALA A 65 2.04 -10.23 5.64
CA ALA A 65 3.40 -10.21 6.18
C ALA A 65 3.38 -10.16 7.71
N ASP A 66 4.25 -10.94 8.37
CA ASP A 66 4.31 -10.98 9.83
C ASP A 66 4.46 -9.59 10.44
N ASP A 67 5.32 -8.77 9.85
CA ASP A 67 5.56 -7.41 10.33
C ASP A 67 4.32 -6.53 10.28
N PHE A 68 3.34 -6.91 9.46
CA PHE A 68 2.11 -6.13 9.28
C PHE A 68 1.01 -6.55 10.25
N LEU A 69 1.14 -7.69 10.91
CA LEU A 69 0.04 -8.26 11.73
C LEU A 69 -0.38 -7.33 12.86
N ASP A 70 0.56 -6.77 13.61
CA ASP A 70 0.23 -5.87 14.72
C ASP A 70 -0.46 -4.60 14.20
N PHE A 71 0.04 -4.05 13.10
CA PHE A 71 -0.57 -2.87 12.47
C PHE A 71 -1.99 -3.19 12.01
N TYR A 72 -2.17 -4.35 11.40
CA TYR A 72 -3.48 -4.81 10.91
C TYR A 72 -4.48 -4.91 12.06
N ASP A 73 -4.05 -5.49 13.20
CA ASP A 73 -4.91 -5.59 14.37
C ASP A 73 -5.27 -4.22 14.93
N GLU A 74 -4.32 -3.29 14.96
CA GLU A 74 -4.55 -1.92 15.43
C GLU A 74 -5.55 -1.18 14.55
N MET A 75 -5.66 -1.56 13.28
CA MET A 75 -6.61 -0.93 12.36
C MET A 75 -8.06 -1.10 12.81
N ASP A 76 -8.37 -2.12 13.61
CA ASP A 76 -9.72 -2.32 14.13
C ASP A 76 -10.19 -1.17 15.03
N ASP A 77 -9.26 -0.39 15.56
CA ASP A 77 -9.56 0.70 16.50
C ASP A 77 -9.62 2.08 15.84
N ILE A 78 -9.51 2.16 14.50
CA ILE A 78 -9.53 3.44 13.80
C ILE A 78 -10.67 3.52 12.78
N GLN A 79 -10.96 4.75 12.36
CA GLN A 79 -11.95 5.04 11.32
C GLN A 79 -11.25 5.79 10.20
N LEU A 80 -11.59 5.45 8.96
CA LEU A 80 -10.98 6.06 7.78
C LEU A 80 -12.02 6.70 6.85
N ASP A 81 -13.17 7.08 7.40
CA ASP A 81 -14.23 7.71 6.62
C ASP A 81 -13.72 8.98 5.94
N GLY A 82 -14.04 9.13 4.67
CA GLY A 82 -13.64 10.29 3.89
C GLY A 82 -12.21 10.26 3.37
N LYS A 83 -11.45 9.21 3.69
CA LYS A 83 -10.07 9.07 3.22
C LYS A 83 -10.04 8.18 1.99
N LYS A 84 -9.03 8.40 1.15
CA LYS A 84 -8.81 7.56 -0.03
C LYS A 84 -7.63 6.65 0.20
N ALA A 85 -7.68 5.46 -0.37
CA ALA A 85 -6.67 4.45 -0.10
C ALA A 85 -6.38 3.60 -1.33
N ALA A 86 -5.22 2.97 -1.33
CA ALA A 86 -4.82 2.02 -2.35
C ALA A 86 -3.86 1.01 -1.72
N VAL A 87 -3.71 -0.14 -2.35
CA VAL A 87 -2.89 -1.23 -1.82
C VAL A 87 -2.02 -1.81 -2.94
N PHE A 88 -0.80 -2.16 -2.59
CA PHE A 88 0.13 -2.83 -3.50
C PHE A 88 0.83 -3.97 -2.77
N GLY A 89 1.50 -4.83 -3.52
CA GLY A 89 2.27 -5.88 -2.88
C GLY A 89 3.11 -6.68 -3.85
N SER A 90 4.20 -7.24 -3.34
CA SER A 90 5.00 -8.21 -4.06
C SER A 90 4.42 -9.59 -3.78
N CYS A 91 4.38 -10.43 -4.81
CA CYS A 91 3.70 -11.71 -4.79
C CYS A 91 4.57 -12.79 -5.40
N ASP A 92 4.21 -14.05 -5.18
CA ASP A 92 4.90 -15.19 -5.79
C ASP A 92 3.84 -16.15 -6.35
N SER A 93 3.83 -16.32 -7.67
CA SER A 93 2.85 -17.17 -8.33
C SER A 93 3.04 -18.66 -8.05
N SER A 94 4.16 -19.02 -7.41
CA SER A 94 4.37 -20.42 -6.98
C SER A 94 3.48 -20.78 -5.79
N TYR A 95 2.91 -19.78 -5.10
CA TYR A 95 1.95 -20.03 -4.02
C TYR A 95 0.53 -20.05 -4.56
N SER A 96 -0.35 -20.80 -3.89
CA SER A 96 -1.73 -20.99 -4.34
C SER A 96 -2.58 -19.72 -4.27
N GLU A 97 -2.24 -18.79 -3.36
CA GLU A 97 -3.00 -17.56 -3.13
C GLU A 97 -2.18 -16.34 -3.58
N TYR A 98 -2.15 -16.10 -4.89
CA TYR A 98 -1.37 -15.01 -5.46
C TYR A 98 -1.88 -13.64 -5.00
N GLY A 99 -1.04 -12.93 -4.25
CA GLY A 99 -1.36 -11.57 -3.85
C GLY A 99 -2.50 -11.45 -2.84
N ALA A 100 -2.83 -12.51 -2.10
CA ALA A 100 -3.94 -12.48 -1.15
C ALA A 100 -3.76 -11.43 -0.05
N ALA A 101 -2.52 -11.11 0.34
CA ALA A 101 -2.27 -10.05 1.32
C ALA A 101 -2.79 -8.69 0.82
N VAL A 102 -2.63 -8.41 -0.47
CA VAL A 102 -3.16 -7.19 -1.07
C VAL A 102 -4.69 -7.16 -0.92
N ASP A 103 -5.34 -8.27 -1.26
CA ASP A 103 -6.80 -8.36 -1.17
C ASP A 103 -7.29 -8.21 0.27
N THR A 104 -6.56 -8.77 1.22
CA THR A 104 -6.88 -8.65 2.65
C THR A 104 -6.85 -7.18 3.09
N LEU A 105 -5.83 -6.44 2.69
CA LEU A 105 -5.72 -5.04 3.04
C LEU A 105 -6.79 -4.18 2.36
N VAL A 106 -7.13 -4.48 1.10
CA VAL A 106 -8.20 -3.77 0.39
C VAL A 106 -9.52 -3.94 1.16
N THR A 107 -9.85 -5.17 1.54
CA THR A 107 -11.06 -5.46 2.29
C THR A 107 -11.08 -4.70 3.62
N LYS A 108 -9.95 -4.71 4.34
CA LYS A 108 -9.84 -4.02 5.63
C LYS A 108 -10.09 -2.52 5.50
N LEU A 109 -9.45 -1.89 4.50
CA LEU A 109 -9.61 -0.46 4.27
C LEU A 109 -11.07 -0.10 3.98
N LYS A 110 -11.75 -0.92 3.18
CA LYS A 110 -13.17 -0.70 2.88
C LYS A 110 -14.03 -0.84 4.13
N GLU A 111 -13.74 -1.81 4.98
CA GLU A 111 -14.45 -2.00 6.24
C GLU A 111 -14.33 -0.79 7.17
N LEU A 112 -13.20 -0.09 7.11
CA LEU A 112 -12.95 1.08 7.95
C LEU A 112 -13.54 2.37 7.37
N GLY A 113 -14.14 2.30 6.19
CA GLY A 113 -14.81 3.45 5.57
C GLY A 113 -13.97 4.17 4.53
N ALA A 114 -12.76 3.72 4.23
CA ALA A 114 -11.93 4.34 3.21
C ALA A 114 -12.45 4.02 1.81
N GLU A 115 -12.28 4.97 0.90
CA GLU A 115 -12.58 4.73 -0.52
C GLU A 115 -11.31 4.20 -1.17
N VAL A 116 -11.33 2.94 -1.62
CA VAL A 116 -10.20 2.35 -2.33
C VAL A 116 -10.35 2.73 -3.80
N THR A 117 -9.53 3.67 -4.26
CA THR A 117 -9.71 4.32 -5.55
C THR A 117 -9.07 3.59 -6.73
N LEU A 118 -8.16 2.65 -6.44
CA LEU A 118 -7.44 1.90 -7.48
C LEU A 118 -7.51 0.41 -7.17
N GLU A 119 -7.48 -0.39 -8.23
CA GLU A 119 -7.34 -1.83 -8.09
C GLU A 119 -6.00 -2.15 -7.43
N GLY A 120 -5.94 -3.16 -6.58
CA GLY A 120 -4.70 -3.56 -5.91
C GLY A 120 -3.61 -3.91 -6.91
N LEU A 121 -2.41 -3.36 -6.71
CA LEU A 121 -1.27 -3.59 -7.61
C LEU A 121 -0.46 -4.78 -7.10
N LYS A 122 -0.42 -5.85 -7.90
CA LYS A 122 0.32 -7.08 -7.57
C LYS A 122 1.46 -7.27 -8.56
N ILE A 123 2.68 -7.31 -8.05
CA ILE A 123 3.89 -7.50 -8.87
C ILE A 123 4.56 -8.80 -8.42
N GLU A 124 4.91 -9.65 -9.38
CA GLU A 124 5.57 -10.92 -9.07
C GLU A 124 7.04 -10.72 -8.73
N LEU A 125 7.45 -11.21 -7.55
CA LEU A 125 8.83 -11.20 -7.07
C LEU A 125 9.45 -9.80 -7.11
N SER A 126 10.69 -9.70 -7.60
CA SER A 126 11.40 -8.42 -7.68
C SER A 126 10.85 -7.60 -8.85
N PRO A 127 10.49 -6.32 -8.65
CA PRO A 127 9.93 -5.52 -9.74
C PRO A 127 10.96 -5.29 -10.84
N SER A 128 10.56 -5.58 -12.08
CA SER A 128 11.34 -5.30 -13.26
C SER A 128 11.30 -3.79 -13.56
N LYS A 129 12.01 -3.38 -14.60
CA LYS A 129 11.96 -1.99 -15.06
C LYS A 129 10.54 -1.59 -15.46
N ASP A 130 9.83 -2.48 -16.16
CA ASP A 130 8.44 -2.23 -16.55
C ASP A 130 7.51 -2.22 -15.35
N ASP A 131 7.76 -3.08 -14.37
CA ASP A 131 6.98 -3.11 -13.13
C ASP A 131 7.14 -1.81 -12.35
N LYS A 132 8.36 -1.26 -12.31
CA LYS A 132 8.61 0.03 -11.64
C LYS A 132 7.89 1.16 -12.35
N ALA A 133 7.77 1.10 -13.69
CA ALA A 133 6.99 2.07 -14.44
C ALA A 133 5.51 1.98 -14.07
N LEU A 134 4.99 0.77 -13.87
CA LEU A 134 3.61 0.58 -13.40
C LEU A 134 3.42 1.16 -12.01
N CYS A 135 4.41 1.00 -11.13
CA CYS A 135 4.35 1.56 -9.78
C CYS A 135 4.31 3.10 -9.82
N ARG A 136 5.14 3.71 -10.66
CA ARG A 136 5.10 5.18 -10.82
C ARG A 136 3.75 5.65 -11.34
N GLN A 137 3.20 4.94 -12.32
CA GLN A 137 1.88 5.24 -12.87
C GLN A 137 0.80 5.10 -11.79
N PHE A 138 0.89 4.06 -10.96
CA PHE A 138 -0.02 3.84 -9.84
C PHE A 138 -0.01 5.03 -8.89
N GLY A 139 1.18 5.54 -8.55
CA GLY A 139 1.32 6.73 -7.71
C GLY A 139 0.67 7.96 -8.33
N LYS A 140 0.89 8.18 -9.62
CA LYS A 140 0.29 9.32 -10.34
C LYS A 140 -1.23 9.22 -10.36
N GLN A 141 -1.76 8.02 -10.60
CA GLN A 141 -3.21 7.80 -10.63
C GLN A 141 -3.81 8.04 -9.25
N PHE A 142 -3.12 7.61 -8.20
CA PHE A 142 -3.59 7.86 -6.85
C PHE A 142 -3.66 9.35 -6.54
N ALA A 143 -2.61 10.08 -6.92
CA ALA A 143 -2.60 11.54 -6.75
C ALA A 143 -3.78 12.21 -7.46
N GLN A 144 -4.10 11.74 -8.68
CA GLN A 144 -5.23 12.26 -9.43
C GLN A 144 -6.56 12.01 -8.72
N SER A 145 -6.68 10.87 -8.04
CA SER A 145 -7.91 10.54 -7.31
C SER A 145 -8.16 11.46 -6.12
N LEU A 146 -7.12 12.13 -5.62
CA LEU A 146 -7.22 13.08 -4.51
C LEU A 146 -7.51 14.51 -4.98
N SER A 147 -7.28 14.79 -6.25
CA SER A 147 -7.35 16.15 -6.82
C SER A 147 -8.75 16.48 -7.32
N VAL A 148 -9.75 16.39 -6.49
CA VAL A 148 -11.11 16.66 -6.90
C VAL A 148 -11.60 18.01 -6.43
#